data_6739eca3dae29f4b75dbfcafc13319bd
#
_entry.id   6739eca3dae29f4b75dbfcafc13319bd
#
_cell.length_a   1.000
_cell.length_b   1.000
_cell.length_c   1.000
_cell.angle_alpha   90.00
_cell.angle_beta   90.00
_cell.angle_gamma   90.00
#
_symmetry.space_group_name_H-M   'P 1'
#
loop_
_entity.id
_entity.type
_entity.pdbx_description
1 polymer ?
#
loop_
_entity_poly.entity_id
_entity_poly.type
_entity_poly.pdbx_seq_one_letter_code
_entity_poly.pdbx_strand_id
1 'polypeptide(L)'
;MNSTWMRLYRAERIKGRHTAANRLWLLMPVLTLALAYGISQSNGTNSAYNWWYTLMMQGMITLFCCLSGGRDRKRKNRTVLSLPVKMEAVWDAKLLTGVGTVAVANLLFTAGILLGGCWLIPRIWILQVMELTVGQAAGAVAVMIAASLWQVPFCFWMNQKWGLLPTLLINIVMTMAGVVLAVTKLWLVLPWAILPRLMVSVVGILPNGLPAMPESMTYSQALTDPANLLPGLLVSLLWFGLLWAASRRWYGRKGAQTV
;
A
#
# COMPACT_ATOMS: atom_id res chain seq x y z
N MET A 1 -11.42 14.51 -25.04
CA MET A 1 -10.40 14.26 -24.00
C MET A 1 -10.43 12.85 -23.41
N ASN A 2 -11.58 12.21 -23.28
CA ASN A 2 -11.71 10.90 -22.62
C ASN A 2 -11.09 9.68 -23.33
N SER A 3 -10.95 9.69 -24.66
CA SER A 3 -10.50 8.50 -25.40
C SER A 3 -8.98 8.23 -25.27
N THR A 4 -8.14 9.26 -25.28
CA THR A 4 -6.67 9.11 -25.19
C THR A 4 -6.23 8.62 -23.83
N TRP A 5 -6.82 9.13 -22.76
CA TRP A 5 -6.55 8.73 -21.38
C TRP A 5 -6.87 7.24 -21.14
N MET A 6 -8.06 6.83 -21.56
CA MET A 6 -8.48 5.43 -21.42
C MET A 6 -7.60 4.49 -22.25
N ARG A 7 -7.15 4.91 -23.43
CA ARG A 7 -6.23 4.14 -24.27
C ARG A 7 -4.87 3.94 -23.58
N LEU A 8 -4.30 4.99 -23.00
CA LEU A 8 -3.03 4.92 -22.27
C LEU A 8 -3.13 4.00 -21.04
N TYR A 9 -4.18 4.14 -20.24
CA TYR A 9 -4.44 3.26 -19.11
C TYR A 9 -4.58 1.79 -19.53
N ARG A 10 -5.36 1.51 -20.58
CA ARG A 10 -5.49 0.16 -21.15
C ARG A 10 -4.16 -0.39 -21.66
N ALA A 11 -3.37 0.43 -22.34
CA ALA A 11 -2.03 0.06 -22.81
C ALA A 11 -1.10 -0.33 -21.65
N GLU A 12 -1.07 0.44 -20.57
CA GLU A 12 -0.27 0.10 -19.38
C GLU A 12 -0.76 -1.21 -18.72
N ARG A 13 -2.05 -1.43 -18.62
CA ARG A 13 -2.61 -2.72 -18.14
C ARG A 13 -2.23 -3.90 -19.01
N ILE A 14 -2.31 -3.74 -20.34
CA ILE A 14 -1.93 -4.81 -21.30
C ILE A 14 -0.45 -5.15 -21.18
N LYS A 15 0.44 -4.15 -21.06
CA LYS A 15 1.88 -4.36 -20.81
C LYS A 15 2.13 -5.22 -19.55
N GLY A 16 1.25 -5.11 -18.54
CA GLY A 16 1.33 -5.84 -17.29
C GLY A 16 0.81 -7.28 -17.34
N ARG A 17 -0.11 -7.60 -18.24
CA ARG A 17 -1.05 -8.72 -18.15
C ARG A 17 -0.42 -10.10 -17.87
N HIS A 18 0.75 -10.41 -18.40
CA HIS A 18 1.39 -11.71 -18.23
C HIS A 18 2.71 -11.64 -17.43
N THR A 19 2.82 -10.65 -16.54
CA THR A 19 4.06 -10.43 -15.78
C THR A 19 3.88 -10.79 -14.31
N ALA A 20 5.00 -11.10 -13.64
CA ALA A 20 5.02 -11.32 -12.20
C ALA A 20 4.43 -10.13 -11.42
N ALA A 21 4.70 -8.89 -11.87
CA ALA A 21 4.14 -7.69 -11.24
C ALA A 21 2.60 -7.72 -11.17
N ASN A 22 1.96 -8.18 -12.25
CA ASN A 22 0.49 -8.22 -12.31
C ASN A 22 -0.14 -9.34 -11.46
N ARG A 23 0.64 -10.23 -10.88
CA ARG A 23 0.14 -11.28 -9.97
C ARG A 23 0.30 -10.90 -8.50
N LEU A 24 1.04 -9.84 -8.20
CA LEU A 24 1.34 -9.45 -6.81
C LEU A 24 0.09 -9.06 -6.02
N TRP A 25 -0.91 -8.43 -6.67
CA TRP A 25 -2.16 -8.05 -6.02
C TRP A 25 -2.98 -9.25 -5.51
N LEU A 26 -2.76 -10.44 -6.09
CA LEU A 26 -3.37 -11.69 -5.65
C LEU A 26 -2.44 -12.46 -4.72
N LEU A 27 -1.17 -12.63 -5.10
CA LEU A 27 -0.22 -13.47 -4.37
C LEU A 27 0.08 -12.95 -2.98
N MET A 28 0.28 -11.63 -2.82
CA MET A 28 0.68 -11.08 -1.52
C MET A 28 -0.43 -11.14 -0.47
N PRO A 29 -1.68 -10.73 -0.76
CA PRO A 29 -2.78 -10.93 0.19
C PRO A 29 -3.00 -12.40 0.56
N VAL A 30 -3.03 -13.30 -0.44
CA VAL A 30 -3.23 -14.74 -0.19
C VAL A 30 -2.10 -15.32 0.64
N LEU A 31 -0.83 -14.99 0.33
CA LEU A 31 0.32 -15.41 1.10
C LEU A 31 0.24 -14.92 2.56
N THR A 32 -0.10 -13.63 2.75
CA THR A 32 -0.23 -13.06 4.09
C THR A 32 -1.29 -13.78 4.91
N LEU A 33 -2.47 -14.02 4.33
CA LEU A 33 -3.55 -14.74 4.99
C LEU A 33 -3.17 -16.17 5.30
N ALA A 34 -2.58 -16.89 4.34
CA ALA A 34 -2.15 -18.27 4.54
C ALA A 34 -1.10 -18.41 5.66
N LEU A 35 -0.10 -17.52 5.68
CA LEU A 35 0.91 -17.51 6.73
C LEU A 35 0.31 -17.10 8.08
N ALA A 36 -0.51 -16.05 8.13
CA ALA A 36 -1.09 -15.59 9.38
C ALA A 36 -2.00 -16.64 10.02
N TYR A 37 -2.90 -17.22 9.26
CA TYR A 37 -3.79 -18.26 9.78
C TYR A 37 -3.08 -19.60 10.02
N GLY A 38 -2.10 -19.96 9.20
CA GLY A 38 -1.33 -21.19 9.38
C GLY A 38 -0.41 -21.15 10.60
N ILE A 39 0.21 -20.00 10.90
CA ILE A 39 1.17 -19.86 12.00
C ILE A 39 0.49 -19.42 13.30
N SER A 40 -0.38 -18.40 13.21
CA SER A 40 -0.94 -17.75 14.40
C SER A 40 -2.31 -18.31 14.83
N GLN A 41 -2.88 -19.24 14.07
CA GLN A 41 -4.11 -19.96 14.41
C GLN A 41 -5.23 -19.05 14.94
N SER A 42 -5.61 -19.15 16.21
CA SER A 42 -6.66 -18.31 16.85
C SER A 42 -6.37 -16.81 16.81
N ASN A 43 -5.09 -16.41 16.72
CA ASN A 43 -4.66 -15.03 16.60
C ASN A 43 -4.42 -14.61 15.12
N GLY A 44 -4.86 -15.43 14.17
CA GLY A 44 -4.59 -15.26 12.73
C GLY A 44 -5.09 -13.93 12.15
N THR A 45 -6.28 -13.48 12.54
CA THR A 45 -6.85 -12.21 12.06
C THR A 45 -6.01 -11.01 12.50
N ASN A 46 -5.58 -10.98 13.77
CA ASN A 46 -4.70 -9.93 14.29
C ASN A 46 -3.35 -9.93 13.57
N SER A 47 -2.72 -11.08 13.45
CA SER A 47 -1.45 -11.26 12.75
C SER A 47 -1.54 -10.90 11.27
N ALA A 48 -2.63 -11.29 10.59
CA ALA A 48 -2.85 -10.96 9.19
C ALA A 48 -2.90 -9.46 8.95
N TYR A 49 -3.68 -8.70 9.73
CA TYR A 49 -3.71 -7.25 9.63
C TYR A 49 -2.34 -6.64 9.92
N ASN A 50 -1.71 -7.00 11.04
CA ASN A 50 -0.42 -6.45 11.42
C ASN A 50 0.63 -6.68 10.33
N TRP A 51 0.82 -7.92 9.86
CA TRP A 51 1.80 -8.23 8.81
C TRP A 51 1.46 -7.57 7.48
N TRP A 52 0.15 -7.42 7.16
CA TRP A 52 -0.28 -6.79 5.93
C TRP A 52 0.10 -5.31 5.91
N TYR A 53 -0.39 -4.51 6.86
CA TYR A 53 -0.17 -3.06 6.81
C TYR A 53 1.24 -2.63 7.23
N THR A 54 1.97 -3.42 8.02
CA THR A 54 3.34 -3.06 8.43
C THR A 54 4.40 -3.50 7.43
N LEU A 55 4.23 -4.58 6.66
CA LEU A 55 5.29 -5.13 5.82
C LEU A 55 4.82 -5.57 4.43
N MET A 56 3.86 -6.48 4.35
CA MET A 56 3.54 -7.19 3.10
C MET A 56 2.93 -6.29 2.04
N MET A 57 2.01 -5.41 2.39
CA MET A 57 1.43 -4.43 1.49
C MET A 57 2.46 -3.41 1.01
N GLN A 58 3.32 -2.93 1.90
CA GLN A 58 4.40 -1.99 1.59
C GLN A 58 5.37 -2.61 0.58
N GLY A 59 5.76 -3.87 0.83
CA GLY A 59 6.59 -4.67 -0.09
C GLY A 59 5.91 -4.91 -1.43
N MET A 60 4.61 -5.24 -1.43
CA MET A 60 3.81 -5.43 -2.64
C MET A 60 3.79 -4.17 -3.51
N ILE A 61 3.49 -3.01 -2.92
CA ILE A 61 3.45 -1.72 -3.64
C ILE A 61 4.81 -1.44 -4.27
N THR A 62 5.89 -1.60 -3.48
CA THR A 62 7.25 -1.37 -3.96
C THR A 62 7.61 -2.29 -5.11
N LEU A 63 7.40 -3.60 -4.96
CA LEU A 63 7.70 -4.59 -5.99
C LEU A 63 6.87 -4.34 -7.25
N PHE A 64 5.57 -4.07 -7.11
CA PHE A 64 4.71 -3.75 -8.26
C PHE A 64 5.23 -2.54 -9.03
N CYS A 65 5.50 -1.43 -8.35
CA CYS A 65 5.98 -0.20 -8.97
C CYS A 65 7.35 -0.39 -9.63
N CYS A 66 8.26 -1.12 -8.97
CA CYS A 66 9.60 -1.37 -9.48
C CYS A 66 9.61 -2.32 -10.68
N LEU A 67 8.84 -3.39 -10.63
CA LEU A 67 8.76 -4.35 -11.74
C LEU A 67 8.02 -3.77 -12.95
N SER A 68 6.94 -3.00 -12.72
CA SER A 68 6.20 -2.32 -13.78
C SER A 68 7.01 -1.18 -14.41
N GLY A 69 7.59 -0.30 -13.60
CA GLY A 69 8.38 0.83 -14.06
C GLY A 69 9.75 0.44 -14.60
N GLY A 70 10.33 -0.63 -14.07
CA GLY A 70 11.66 -1.12 -14.44
C GLY A 70 11.77 -1.60 -15.89
N ARG A 71 10.67 -2.06 -16.49
CA ARG A 71 10.64 -2.47 -17.91
C ARG A 71 10.96 -1.32 -18.85
N ASP A 72 10.30 -0.19 -18.67
CA ASP A 72 10.53 0.99 -19.51
C ASP A 72 11.91 1.61 -19.21
N ARG A 73 12.34 1.60 -17.93
CA ARG A 73 13.66 2.07 -17.51
C ARG A 73 14.79 1.26 -18.16
N LYS A 74 14.71 -0.08 -18.19
CA LYS A 74 15.71 -0.95 -18.84
C LYS A 74 15.87 -0.64 -20.31
N ARG A 75 14.81 -0.21 -20.99
CA ARG A 75 14.82 0.22 -22.41
C ARG A 75 15.10 1.73 -22.57
N LYS A 76 15.61 2.42 -21.52
CA LYS A 76 15.86 3.86 -21.49
C LYS A 76 14.62 4.68 -21.90
N ASN A 77 13.42 4.16 -21.62
CA ASN A 77 12.09 4.70 -21.99
C ASN A 77 11.88 4.91 -23.51
N ARG A 78 12.71 4.36 -24.38
CA ARG A 78 12.64 4.58 -25.85
C ARG A 78 11.27 4.28 -26.44
N THR A 79 10.64 3.15 -26.01
CA THR A 79 9.31 2.75 -26.46
C THR A 79 8.19 3.72 -26.06
N VAL A 80 8.41 4.50 -25.01
CA VAL A 80 7.44 5.50 -24.54
C VAL A 80 7.71 6.86 -25.19
N LEU A 81 8.99 7.20 -25.35
CA LEU A 81 9.43 8.47 -25.97
C LEU A 81 9.10 8.53 -27.46
N SER A 82 8.98 7.40 -28.16
CA SER A 82 8.55 7.36 -29.57
C SER A 82 7.06 7.56 -29.79
N LEU A 83 6.23 7.60 -28.72
CA LEU A 83 4.80 7.77 -28.86
C LEU A 83 4.44 9.25 -29.02
N PRO A 84 3.50 9.62 -29.92
CA PRO A 84 3.03 11.00 -30.12
C PRO A 84 2.05 11.42 -29.01
N VAL A 85 2.47 11.29 -27.74
CA VAL A 85 1.64 11.59 -26.56
C VAL A 85 2.44 12.33 -25.50
N LYS A 86 1.77 13.15 -24.69
CA LYS A 86 2.41 13.84 -23.56
C LYS A 86 2.91 12.85 -22.53
N MET A 87 4.18 12.96 -22.14
CA MET A 87 4.82 12.07 -21.19
C MET A 87 4.14 12.06 -19.81
N GLU A 88 3.60 13.23 -19.40
CA GLU A 88 2.81 13.35 -18.19
C GLU A 88 1.57 12.43 -18.20
N ALA A 89 0.90 12.31 -19.36
CA ALA A 89 -0.27 11.44 -19.47
C ALA A 89 0.09 9.96 -19.38
N VAL A 90 1.26 9.57 -19.90
CA VAL A 90 1.79 8.20 -19.72
C VAL A 90 2.13 7.95 -18.26
N TRP A 91 2.74 8.93 -17.58
CA TRP A 91 3.05 8.84 -16.16
C TRP A 91 1.77 8.68 -15.31
N ASP A 92 0.78 9.51 -15.56
CA ASP A 92 -0.51 9.45 -14.88
C ASP A 92 -1.18 8.07 -15.08
N ALA A 93 -1.13 7.51 -16.30
CA ALA A 93 -1.65 6.17 -16.57
C ALA A 93 -0.93 5.07 -15.77
N LYS A 94 0.41 5.19 -15.60
CA LYS A 94 1.19 4.28 -14.72
C LYS A 94 0.77 4.39 -13.27
N LEU A 95 0.68 5.61 -12.75
CA LEU A 95 0.29 5.83 -11.36
C LEU A 95 -1.09 5.27 -11.08
N LEU A 96 -2.05 5.45 -11.99
CA LEU A 96 -3.40 4.89 -11.86
C LEU A 96 -3.41 3.36 -11.87
N THR A 97 -2.55 2.70 -12.65
CA THR A 97 -2.45 1.23 -12.57
C THR A 97 -1.96 0.79 -11.21
N GLY A 98 -1.04 1.54 -10.60
CA GLY A 98 -0.57 1.31 -9.23
C GLY A 98 -1.68 1.52 -8.20
N VAL A 99 -2.41 2.63 -8.28
CA VAL A 99 -3.57 2.92 -7.40
C VAL A 99 -4.60 1.81 -7.49
N GLY A 100 -4.96 1.38 -8.71
CA GLY A 100 -5.90 0.27 -8.92
C GLY A 100 -5.40 -1.05 -8.32
N THR A 101 -4.09 -1.33 -8.43
CA THR A 101 -3.48 -2.54 -7.83
C THR A 101 -3.57 -2.50 -6.30
N VAL A 102 -3.27 -1.35 -5.69
CA VAL A 102 -3.40 -1.16 -4.22
C VAL A 102 -4.84 -1.36 -3.77
N ALA A 103 -5.80 -0.75 -4.46
CA ALA A 103 -7.21 -0.87 -4.12
C ALA A 103 -7.69 -2.33 -4.20
N VAL A 104 -7.43 -3.02 -5.31
CA VAL A 104 -7.86 -4.41 -5.52
C VAL A 104 -7.20 -5.35 -4.51
N ALA A 105 -5.90 -5.17 -4.21
CA ALA A 105 -5.21 -6.01 -3.24
C ALA A 105 -5.78 -5.85 -1.81
N ASN A 106 -6.08 -4.62 -1.39
CA ASN A 106 -6.69 -4.37 -0.08
C ASN A 106 -8.13 -4.89 0.01
N LEU A 107 -8.93 -4.77 -1.07
CA LEU A 107 -10.26 -5.36 -1.14
C LEU A 107 -10.20 -6.89 -1.05
N LEU A 108 -9.28 -7.52 -1.77
CA LEU A 108 -9.08 -8.97 -1.72
C LEU A 108 -8.63 -9.43 -0.34
N PHE A 109 -7.67 -8.71 0.27
CA PHE A 109 -7.20 -8.99 1.63
C PHE A 109 -8.36 -8.91 2.62
N THR A 110 -9.17 -7.85 2.58
CA THR A 110 -10.31 -7.67 3.47
C THR A 110 -11.38 -8.73 3.24
N ALA A 111 -11.66 -9.11 2.00
CA ALA A 111 -12.55 -10.23 1.69
C ALA A 111 -12.03 -11.54 2.30
N GLY A 112 -10.72 -11.79 2.21
CA GLY A 112 -10.08 -12.96 2.83
C GLY A 112 -10.13 -12.94 4.35
N ILE A 113 -10.02 -11.78 5.00
CA ILE A 113 -10.22 -11.61 6.44
C ILE A 113 -11.66 -11.94 6.83
N LEU A 114 -12.65 -11.42 6.11
CA LEU A 114 -14.05 -11.69 6.41
C LEU A 114 -14.39 -13.18 6.23
N LEU A 115 -13.93 -13.78 5.14
CA LEU A 115 -14.12 -15.21 4.89
C LEU A 115 -13.34 -16.08 5.87
N GLY A 116 -12.07 -15.79 6.11
CA GLY A 116 -11.20 -16.54 7.03
C GLY A 116 -11.56 -16.29 8.48
N GLY A 117 -11.49 -15.04 8.92
CA GLY A 117 -11.63 -14.65 10.32
C GLY A 117 -13.05 -14.79 10.85
N CYS A 118 -14.07 -14.31 10.09
CA CYS A 118 -15.44 -14.31 10.58
C CYS A 118 -16.20 -15.61 10.29
N TRP A 119 -15.81 -16.38 9.29
CA TRP A 119 -16.57 -17.54 8.86
C TRP A 119 -15.84 -18.88 9.04
N LEU A 120 -14.60 -19.01 8.57
CA LEU A 120 -13.89 -20.29 8.56
C LEU A 120 -13.26 -20.61 9.91
N ILE A 121 -12.54 -19.66 10.52
CA ILE A 121 -11.78 -19.89 11.76
C ILE A 121 -12.69 -20.17 12.95
N PRO A 122 -13.85 -19.49 13.18
CA PRO A 122 -14.74 -19.84 14.28
C PRO A 122 -15.27 -21.26 14.22
N ARG A 123 -15.24 -21.91 13.06
CA ARG A 123 -15.67 -23.30 12.88
C ARG A 123 -14.57 -24.32 13.15
N ILE A 124 -13.30 -23.90 13.03
CA ILE A 124 -12.14 -24.76 13.23
C ILE A 124 -11.56 -24.57 14.62
N TRP A 125 -11.53 -23.34 15.12
CA TRP A 125 -10.95 -22.95 16.40
C TRP A 125 -12.02 -22.30 17.28
N ILE A 126 -12.22 -22.84 18.48
CA ILE A 126 -13.29 -22.41 19.41
C ILE A 126 -13.04 -21.02 20.00
N LEU A 127 -11.78 -20.56 20.06
CA LEU A 127 -11.40 -19.27 20.64
C LEU A 127 -10.81 -18.36 19.56
N GLN A 128 -11.42 -17.18 19.39
CA GLN A 128 -10.82 -16.06 18.62
C GLN A 128 -10.35 -14.96 19.57
N VAL A 129 -9.13 -14.48 19.33
CA VAL A 129 -8.57 -13.35 20.08
C VAL A 129 -9.14 -12.02 19.60
N MET A 130 -9.59 -11.95 18.35
CA MET A 130 -10.11 -10.73 17.74
C MET A 130 -11.42 -11.00 17.01
N GLU A 131 -12.49 -10.33 17.45
CA GLU A 131 -13.75 -10.23 16.73
C GLU A 131 -13.76 -8.96 15.88
N LEU A 132 -13.99 -9.10 14.60
CA LEU A 132 -14.04 -7.99 13.66
C LEU A 132 -15.45 -7.82 13.10
N THR A 133 -16.03 -6.65 13.26
CA THR A 133 -17.28 -6.29 12.60
C THR A 133 -17.08 -5.95 11.14
N VAL A 134 -18.11 -6.15 10.31
CA VAL A 134 -18.09 -5.74 8.88
C VAL A 134 -17.80 -4.24 8.73
N GLY A 135 -18.31 -3.42 9.66
CA GLY A 135 -18.06 -1.98 9.67
C GLY A 135 -16.58 -1.65 9.91
N GLN A 136 -15.94 -2.31 10.87
CA GLN A 136 -14.48 -2.16 11.10
C GLN A 136 -13.65 -2.62 9.90
N ALA A 137 -14.03 -3.74 9.26
CA ALA A 137 -13.36 -4.20 8.05
C ALA A 137 -13.50 -3.20 6.89
N ALA A 138 -14.69 -2.61 6.72
CA ALA A 138 -14.93 -1.56 5.73
C ALA A 138 -14.10 -0.28 6.03
N GLY A 139 -14.06 0.14 7.29
CA GLY A 139 -13.20 1.24 7.73
C GLY A 139 -11.71 0.95 7.49
N ALA A 140 -11.27 -0.25 7.85
CA ALA A 140 -9.89 -0.69 7.68
C ALA A 140 -9.45 -0.66 6.21
N VAL A 141 -10.25 -1.19 5.29
CA VAL A 141 -9.91 -1.19 3.86
C VAL A 141 -9.83 0.24 3.30
N ALA A 142 -10.76 1.11 3.69
CA ALA A 142 -10.75 2.51 3.25
C ALA A 142 -9.49 3.24 3.75
N VAL A 143 -9.14 3.07 5.03
CA VAL A 143 -7.93 3.65 5.63
C VAL A 143 -6.66 3.07 5.00
N MET A 144 -6.58 1.75 4.82
CA MET A 144 -5.41 1.11 4.19
C MET A 144 -5.19 1.62 2.77
N ILE A 145 -6.24 1.77 1.97
CA ILE A 145 -6.13 2.33 0.63
C ILE A 145 -5.67 3.78 0.72
N ALA A 146 -6.42 4.65 1.38
CA ALA A 146 -6.16 6.10 1.38
C ALA A 146 -4.78 6.45 1.97
N ALA A 147 -4.39 5.82 3.07
CA ALA A 147 -3.13 6.11 3.76
C ALA A 147 -1.89 5.52 3.05
N SER A 148 -2.05 4.60 2.09
CA SER A 148 -0.93 4.00 1.33
C SER A 148 -0.75 4.55 -0.09
N LEU A 149 -1.70 5.32 -0.63
CA LEU A 149 -1.65 5.82 -2.01
C LEU A 149 -0.38 6.60 -2.34
N TRP A 150 0.15 7.37 -1.40
CA TRP A 150 1.36 8.19 -1.59
C TRP A 150 2.60 7.36 -1.96
N GLN A 151 2.64 6.08 -1.58
CA GLN A 151 3.75 5.19 -1.92
C GLN A 151 3.82 4.86 -3.41
N VAL A 152 2.69 4.89 -4.12
CA VAL A 152 2.66 4.61 -5.56
C VAL A 152 3.54 5.59 -6.33
N PRO A 153 3.30 6.92 -6.30
CA PRO A 153 4.18 7.86 -6.98
C PRO A 153 5.61 7.87 -6.40
N PHE A 154 5.77 7.68 -5.09
CA PHE A 154 7.08 7.57 -4.47
C PHE A 154 7.89 6.41 -5.06
N CYS A 155 7.37 5.19 -5.03
CA CYS A 155 8.08 4.00 -5.50
C CYS A 155 8.35 4.01 -7.01
N PHE A 156 7.39 4.48 -7.83
CA PHE A 156 7.63 4.64 -9.26
C PHE A 156 8.74 5.66 -9.54
N TRP A 157 8.71 6.80 -8.85
CA TRP A 157 9.69 7.88 -9.03
C TRP A 157 11.10 7.46 -8.60
N MET A 158 11.21 6.86 -7.41
CA MET A 158 12.48 6.34 -6.90
C MET A 158 13.06 5.24 -7.81
N ASN A 159 12.22 4.31 -8.27
CA ASN A 159 12.65 3.27 -9.19
C ASN A 159 13.15 3.82 -10.53
N GLN A 160 12.55 4.90 -11.04
CA GLN A 160 13.04 5.54 -12.26
C GLN A 160 14.42 6.21 -12.08
N LYS A 161 14.73 6.69 -10.87
CA LYS A 161 16.02 7.30 -10.55
C LYS A 161 17.07 6.25 -10.22
N TRP A 162 16.80 5.37 -9.27
CA TRP A 162 17.80 4.52 -8.64
C TRP A 162 17.62 3.03 -8.91
N GLY A 163 16.43 2.61 -9.32
CA GLY A 163 16.12 1.21 -9.62
C GLY A 163 15.50 0.45 -8.45
N LEU A 164 15.36 -0.88 -8.65
CA LEU A 164 14.64 -1.75 -7.74
C LEU A 164 15.28 -1.84 -6.36
N LEU A 165 16.58 -2.19 -6.29
CA LEU A 165 17.21 -2.47 -4.99
C LEU A 165 17.22 -1.27 -4.04
N PRO A 166 17.70 -0.07 -4.44
CA PRO A 166 17.66 1.09 -3.56
C PRO A 166 16.22 1.46 -3.14
N THR A 167 15.26 1.38 -4.06
CA THR A 167 13.85 1.69 -3.75
C THR A 167 13.30 0.72 -2.70
N LEU A 168 13.60 -0.56 -2.85
CA LEU A 168 13.15 -1.60 -1.91
C LEU A 168 13.79 -1.40 -0.52
N LEU A 169 15.12 -1.21 -0.47
CA LEU A 169 15.83 -1.02 0.80
C LEU A 169 15.35 0.22 1.54
N ILE A 170 15.21 1.37 0.84
CA ILE A 170 14.69 2.59 1.45
C ILE A 170 13.29 2.36 1.99
N ASN A 171 12.41 1.73 1.21
CA ASN A 171 11.04 1.51 1.67
C ASN A 171 10.98 0.56 2.87
N ILE A 172 11.79 -0.50 2.93
CA ILE A 172 11.86 -1.39 4.09
C ILE A 172 12.36 -0.65 5.33
N VAL A 173 13.48 0.08 5.23
CA VAL A 173 14.04 0.82 6.36
C VAL A 173 13.06 1.87 6.88
N MET A 174 12.45 2.62 5.97
CA MET A 174 11.47 3.65 6.33
C MET A 174 10.17 3.04 6.91
N THR A 175 9.77 1.86 6.45
CA THR A 175 8.63 1.12 7.03
C THR A 175 8.93 0.72 8.48
N MET A 176 10.12 0.18 8.76
CA MET A 176 10.52 -0.16 10.13
C MET A 176 10.56 1.08 11.03
N ALA A 177 11.15 2.18 10.55
CA ALA A 177 11.13 3.47 11.25
C ALA A 177 9.68 3.95 11.48
N GLY A 178 8.80 3.77 10.50
CA GLY A 178 7.38 4.11 10.58
C GLY A 178 6.64 3.36 11.68
N VAL A 179 6.88 2.06 11.81
CA VAL A 179 6.30 1.24 12.90
C VAL A 179 6.70 1.76 14.27
N VAL A 180 7.99 2.11 14.45
CA VAL A 180 8.50 2.68 15.72
C VAL A 180 7.91 4.07 15.98
N LEU A 181 7.88 4.94 14.98
CA LEU A 181 7.36 6.31 15.13
C LEU A 181 5.84 6.38 15.27
N ALA A 182 5.11 5.36 14.84
CA ALA A 182 3.64 5.31 14.92
C ALA A 182 3.10 5.47 16.35
N VAL A 183 3.85 5.03 17.36
CA VAL A 183 3.46 5.14 18.77
C VAL A 183 3.92 6.46 19.42
N THR A 184 4.68 7.28 18.70
CA THR A 184 5.20 8.57 19.19
C THR A 184 4.35 9.76 18.77
N LYS A 185 4.64 10.96 19.29
CA LYS A 185 3.99 12.21 18.86
C LYS A 185 4.38 12.64 17.44
N LEU A 186 5.46 12.08 16.88
CA LEU A 186 6.00 12.43 15.56
C LEU A 186 5.38 11.62 14.40
N TRP A 187 4.36 10.83 14.65
CA TRP A 187 3.74 9.94 13.68
C TRP A 187 3.22 10.62 12.38
N LEU A 188 2.82 11.90 12.46
CA LEU A 188 2.38 12.66 11.28
C LEU A 188 3.54 13.12 10.38
N VAL A 189 4.76 13.21 10.92
CA VAL A 189 5.93 13.69 10.18
C VAL A 189 6.38 12.69 9.13
N LEU A 190 6.32 11.39 9.47
CA LEU A 190 6.77 10.32 8.60
C LEU A 190 5.58 9.60 7.96
N PRO A 191 5.38 9.67 6.63
CA PRO A 191 4.23 9.03 5.98
C PRO A 191 4.09 7.53 6.25
N TRP A 192 5.21 6.82 6.44
CA TRP A 192 5.21 5.40 6.80
C TRP A 192 4.64 5.10 8.19
N ALA A 193 4.65 6.08 9.10
CA ALA A 193 4.10 5.93 10.45
C ALA A 193 2.58 6.11 10.51
N ILE A 194 2.00 6.79 9.51
CA ILE A 194 0.58 7.17 9.53
C ILE A 194 -0.31 5.93 9.50
N LEU A 195 -0.10 5.04 8.54
CA LEU A 195 -0.96 3.86 8.41
C LEU A 195 -0.94 2.95 9.65
N PRO A 196 0.23 2.53 10.21
CA PRO A 196 0.24 1.76 11.45
C PRO A 196 -0.48 2.46 12.61
N ARG A 197 -0.36 3.79 12.72
CA ARG A 197 -1.08 4.58 13.74
C ARG A 197 -2.60 4.53 13.55
N LEU A 198 -3.09 4.75 12.34
CA LEU A 198 -4.52 4.78 12.04
C LEU A 198 -5.18 3.41 12.24
N MET A 199 -4.44 2.33 11.97
CA MET A 199 -4.97 0.97 12.16
C MET A 199 -5.23 0.65 13.63
N VAL A 200 -4.52 1.29 14.59
CA VAL A 200 -4.86 1.15 16.00
C VAL A 200 -6.26 1.66 16.30
N SER A 201 -6.60 2.83 15.78
CA SER A 201 -7.93 3.44 16.00
C SER A 201 -9.07 2.68 15.29
N VAL A 202 -8.80 1.96 14.20
CA VAL A 202 -9.83 1.28 13.38
C VAL A 202 -10.04 -0.15 13.81
N VAL A 203 -8.96 -0.92 13.96
CA VAL A 203 -9.04 -2.36 14.22
C VAL A 203 -8.51 -2.76 15.60
N GLY A 204 -7.99 -1.82 16.38
CA GLY A 204 -7.48 -2.11 17.73
C GLY A 204 -6.22 -2.97 17.75
N ILE A 205 -5.36 -2.87 16.73
CA ILE A 205 -4.09 -3.62 16.67
C ILE A 205 -2.94 -2.62 16.76
N LEU A 206 -2.08 -2.80 17.76
CA LEU A 206 -0.87 -2.00 17.93
C LEU A 206 0.16 -2.30 16.82
N PRO A 207 1.07 -1.35 16.48
CA PRO A 207 2.09 -1.57 15.47
C PRO A 207 3.03 -2.75 15.73
N ASN A 208 3.17 -3.16 17.00
CA ASN A 208 3.92 -4.36 17.40
C ASN A 208 3.15 -5.68 17.26
N GLY A 209 1.89 -5.64 16.78
CA GLY A 209 1.04 -6.80 16.58
C GLY A 209 0.23 -7.25 17.80
N LEU A 210 0.34 -6.57 18.91
CA LEU A 210 -0.48 -6.87 20.10
C LEU A 210 -1.85 -6.18 19.99
N PRO A 211 -2.90 -6.74 20.62
CA PRO A 211 -4.17 -6.05 20.78
C PRO A 211 -3.98 -4.74 21.56
N ALA A 212 -4.75 -3.72 21.21
CA ALA A 212 -4.71 -2.41 21.87
C ALA A 212 -5.50 -2.45 23.19
N MET A 213 -4.94 -3.15 24.17
CA MET A 213 -5.48 -3.30 25.52
C MET A 213 -4.58 -2.58 26.54
N PRO A 214 -5.11 -2.13 27.70
CA PRO A 214 -4.33 -1.42 28.70
C PRO A 214 -3.09 -2.19 29.20
N GLU A 215 -3.14 -3.52 29.18
CA GLU A 215 -2.05 -4.42 29.61
C GLU A 215 -0.92 -4.53 28.57
N SER A 216 -1.14 -4.08 27.34
CA SER A 216 -0.14 -4.17 26.26
C SER A 216 0.98 -3.14 26.45
N MET A 217 2.25 -3.56 26.32
CA MET A 217 3.45 -2.76 26.64
C MET A 217 3.51 -1.39 25.94
N THR A 218 2.98 -1.26 24.73
CA THR A 218 3.03 -0.01 23.95
C THR A 218 1.68 0.69 23.88
N TYR A 219 0.72 0.27 24.73
CA TYR A 219 -0.60 0.88 24.76
C TYR A 219 -0.56 2.32 25.28
N SER A 220 -1.32 3.18 24.64
CA SER A 220 -1.65 4.51 25.12
C SER A 220 -3.05 4.84 24.59
N GLN A 221 -3.88 5.45 25.43
CA GLN A 221 -5.24 5.87 25.04
C GLN A 221 -5.23 6.80 23.83
N ALA A 222 -4.19 7.61 23.67
CA ALA A 222 -4.02 8.48 22.49
C ALA A 222 -3.84 7.69 21.17
N LEU A 223 -3.48 6.39 21.23
CA LEU A 223 -3.35 5.55 20.03
C LEU A 223 -4.70 5.10 19.49
N THR A 224 -5.66 4.85 20.37
CA THR A 224 -6.99 4.34 20.01
C THR A 224 -7.99 5.46 19.67
N ASP A 225 -7.59 6.73 19.86
CA ASP A 225 -8.47 7.88 19.63
C ASP A 225 -8.86 7.98 18.14
N PRO A 226 -10.18 7.91 17.80
CA PRO A 226 -10.66 8.12 16.44
C PRO A 226 -10.31 9.49 15.85
N ALA A 227 -10.03 10.50 16.67
CA ALA A 227 -9.60 11.83 16.23
C ALA A 227 -8.29 11.79 15.41
N ASN A 228 -7.48 10.72 15.53
CA ASN A 228 -6.29 10.52 14.70
C ASN A 228 -6.63 10.30 13.22
N LEU A 229 -7.82 9.81 12.87
CA LEU A 229 -8.17 9.41 11.51
C LEU A 229 -8.13 10.59 10.53
N LEU A 230 -8.78 11.68 10.88
CA LEU A 230 -8.88 12.83 9.97
C LEU A 230 -7.51 13.43 9.63
N PRO A 231 -6.67 13.85 10.61
CA PRO A 231 -5.35 14.42 10.30
C PRO A 231 -4.44 13.43 9.57
N GLY A 232 -4.46 12.14 9.96
CA GLY A 232 -3.64 11.13 9.29
C GLY A 232 -4.01 10.92 7.82
N LEU A 233 -5.31 10.83 7.51
CA LEU A 233 -5.78 10.71 6.14
C LEU A 233 -5.48 11.97 5.31
N LEU A 234 -5.71 13.16 5.87
CA LEU A 234 -5.39 14.42 5.19
C LEU A 234 -3.91 14.54 4.84
N VAL A 235 -3.02 14.23 5.79
CA VAL A 235 -1.56 14.27 5.56
C VAL A 235 -1.15 13.21 4.52
N SER A 236 -1.71 11.99 4.57
CA SER A 236 -1.42 10.96 3.58
C SER A 236 -1.85 11.36 2.16
N LEU A 237 -3.03 11.94 2.03
CA LEU A 237 -3.54 12.42 0.74
C LEU A 237 -2.77 13.65 0.24
N LEU A 238 -2.32 14.52 1.14
CA LEU A 238 -1.42 15.63 0.80
C LEU A 238 -0.09 15.10 0.23
N TRP A 239 0.54 14.14 0.89
CA TRP A 239 1.74 13.48 0.38
C TRP A 239 1.51 12.83 -0.98
N PHE A 240 0.38 12.16 -1.17
CA PHE A 240 0.01 11.58 -2.46
C PHE A 240 -0.06 12.64 -3.56
N GLY A 241 -0.78 13.75 -3.32
CA GLY A 241 -0.91 14.84 -4.28
C GLY A 241 0.44 15.50 -4.61
N LEU A 242 1.25 15.80 -3.59
CA LEU A 242 2.58 16.40 -3.75
C LEU A 242 3.53 15.49 -4.56
N LEU A 243 3.60 14.21 -4.20
CA LEU A 243 4.46 13.23 -4.90
C LEU A 243 3.97 12.95 -6.31
N TRP A 244 2.65 12.90 -6.54
CA TRP A 244 2.08 12.79 -7.88
C TRP A 244 2.50 13.99 -8.73
N ALA A 245 2.26 15.21 -8.27
CA ALA A 245 2.57 16.42 -9.01
C ALA A 245 4.09 16.57 -9.27
N ALA A 246 4.92 16.31 -8.26
CA ALA A 246 6.37 16.41 -8.39
C ALA A 246 6.94 15.36 -9.37
N SER A 247 6.53 14.09 -9.22
CA SER A 247 6.99 13.01 -10.10
C SER A 247 6.49 13.17 -11.54
N ARG A 248 5.25 13.66 -11.72
CA ARG A 248 4.66 13.96 -13.02
C ARG A 248 5.44 15.05 -13.77
N ARG A 249 5.73 16.17 -13.09
CA ARG A 249 6.53 17.27 -13.67
C ARG A 249 7.94 16.78 -14.02
N TRP A 250 8.57 16.02 -13.15
CA TRP A 250 9.90 15.46 -13.40
C TRP A 250 9.92 14.51 -14.61
N TYR A 251 8.91 13.65 -14.75
CA TYR A 251 8.83 12.70 -15.87
C TYR A 251 8.54 13.42 -17.20
N GLY A 252 7.71 14.48 -17.20
CA GLY A 252 7.44 15.31 -18.36
C GLY A 252 8.69 15.99 -18.91
N ARG A 253 9.57 16.51 -18.03
CA ARG A 253 10.85 17.13 -18.44
C ARG A 253 11.80 16.15 -19.12
N LYS A 254 11.78 14.87 -18.78
CA LYS A 254 12.59 13.86 -19.49
C LYS A 254 12.20 13.70 -20.95
N GLY A 255 10.92 13.85 -21.29
CA GLY A 255 10.47 13.82 -22.67
C GLY A 255 10.98 15.01 -23.49
N ALA A 256 11.11 16.19 -22.87
CA ALA A 256 11.60 17.39 -23.53
C ALA A 256 13.13 17.39 -23.80
N GLN A 257 13.89 16.58 -23.07
CA GLN A 257 15.36 16.49 -23.24
C GLN A 257 15.81 15.50 -24.34
N THR A 258 14.87 14.77 -24.91
CA THR A 258 15.14 13.71 -25.92
C THR A 258 14.61 14.09 -27.32
N VAL A 259 14.03 15.25 -27.47
CA VAL A 259 13.66 15.90 -28.72
C VAL A 259 14.68 16.99 -29.04
#